data_91fce6a12750aded8c667e4351868f31
#
_entry.id   91fce6a12750aded8c667e4351868f31
#
_cell.length_a   1.000
_cell.length_b   1.000
_cell.length_c   1.000
_cell.angle_alpha   90.00
_cell.angle_beta   90.00
_cell.angle_gamma   90.00
#
_symmetry.space_group_name_H-M   'P 1'
#
loop_
_entity.id
_entity.type
_entity.pdbx_description
1 polymer ?
#
loop_
_entity_poly.entity_id
_entity_poly.type
_entity_poly.pdbx_seq_one_letter_code
_entity_poly.pdbx_strand_id
1 'polypeptide(L)'
;MKQTKEEWARYIQDEIKKNNSYDNYKHAFIEYKDYLEKYFLKNPKNVEVVCQLAAVYNELWYDWEKIYKLLNEFIKKYENELTDEEKSRIYTNLGYYYDDQRYGSKRAIRTLRKAVAFNPNNSKAYYGLGADYYGAGKYDKSEEMYKRACELENNPIYNFEYANLLMINGKYEEAKIILEELIKKDFEFEKEDFVKIKYIYIANKVQLKEFVNIEAQIDELMLENIDNDYFFGSDLESLYYLSENYKKLVEIYLKIDAQEDCQVPYEELPIYFYSLKRLDKFDKLEKSFEKALKFKNEEIDSIKNGEFLTECTKSYKKEEIREIKRQIKNLKAEYEKILKTDYKPEVKIYPKFLYYCFLIDCPRHQKLD
;
A
#
# COMPACT_ATOMS: atom_id res chain seq x y z
N MET A 1 -33.71 -15.04 13.05
CA MET A 1 -32.53 -15.90 12.78
C MET A 1 -32.10 -15.55 11.38
N LYS A 2 -30.84 -15.11 11.18
CA LYS A 2 -30.34 -14.70 9.89
C LYS A 2 -30.34 -15.89 8.90
N GLN A 3 -30.88 -15.69 7.70
CA GLN A 3 -31.05 -16.78 6.71
C GLN A 3 -30.48 -16.42 5.35
N THR A 4 -30.40 -15.12 5.00
CA THR A 4 -29.87 -14.69 3.71
C THR A 4 -28.43 -14.15 3.85
N LYS A 5 -27.74 -14.09 2.71
CA LYS A 5 -26.39 -13.52 2.59
C LYS A 5 -26.37 -12.05 3.02
N GLU A 6 -27.39 -11.30 2.60
CA GLU A 6 -27.53 -9.87 2.89
C GLU A 6 -27.76 -9.63 4.39
N GLU A 7 -28.59 -10.45 5.05
CA GLU A 7 -28.80 -10.37 6.51
C GLU A 7 -27.51 -10.64 7.29
N TRP A 8 -26.71 -11.60 6.85
CA TRP A 8 -25.42 -11.89 7.46
C TRP A 8 -24.39 -10.79 7.20
N ALA A 9 -24.31 -10.28 5.97
CA ALA A 9 -23.39 -9.19 5.63
C ALA A 9 -23.74 -7.92 6.43
N ARG A 10 -25.03 -7.55 6.50
CA ARG A 10 -25.49 -6.42 7.31
C ARG A 10 -25.11 -6.58 8.78
N TYR A 11 -25.38 -7.74 9.36
CA TYR A 11 -25.01 -8.01 10.74
C TYR A 11 -23.50 -7.86 10.99
N ILE A 12 -22.67 -8.43 10.13
CA ILE A 12 -21.21 -8.34 10.24
C ILE A 12 -20.75 -6.89 10.12
N GLN A 13 -21.26 -6.15 9.14
CA GLN A 13 -20.89 -4.73 8.93
C GLN A 13 -21.36 -3.86 10.10
N ASP A 14 -22.54 -4.12 10.67
CA ASP A 14 -23.01 -3.42 11.86
C ASP A 14 -22.13 -3.71 13.08
N GLU A 15 -21.68 -4.95 13.27
CA GLU A 15 -20.76 -5.30 14.35
C GLU A 15 -19.38 -4.67 14.19
N ILE A 16 -18.86 -4.59 12.96
CA ILE A 16 -17.60 -3.88 12.65
C ILE A 16 -17.74 -2.38 12.97
N LYS A 17 -18.84 -1.73 12.56
CA LYS A 17 -19.09 -0.32 12.84
C LYS A 17 -19.21 0.00 14.33
N LYS A 18 -19.77 -0.90 15.13
CA LYS A 18 -19.92 -0.74 16.59
C LYS A 18 -18.62 -0.94 17.36
N ASN A 19 -17.67 -1.66 16.79
CA ASN A 19 -16.50 -2.17 17.50
C ASN A 19 -15.22 -1.88 16.73
N ASN A 20 -14.30 -1.11 17.33
CA ASN A 20 -13.04 -0.72 16.70
C ASN A 20 -11.94 -1.81 16.73
N SER A 21 -12.16 -2.94 17.43
CA SER A 21 -11.19 -4.02 17.56
C SER A 21 -11.72 -5.31 16.95
N TYR A 22 -10.85 -6.01 16.21
CA TYR A 22 -11.14 -7.31 15.61
C TYR A 22 -11.69 -8.32 16.61
N ASP A 23 -11.12 -8.41 17.80
CA ASP A 23 -11.57 -9.34 18.84
C ASP A 23 -13.02 -9.11 19.26
N ASN A 24 -13.51 -7.88 19.15
CA ASN A 24 -14.87 -7.51 19.54
C ASN A 24 -15.92 -7.91 18.50
N TYR A 25 -15.61 -7.94 17.20
CA TYR A 25 -16.57 -8.32 16.14
C TYR A 25 -16.32 -9.70 15.53
N LYS A 26 -15.21 -10.35 15.88
CA LYS A 26 -14.85 -11.70 15.41
C LYS A 26 -15.95 -12.74 15.60
N HIS A 27 -16.74 -12.62 16.66
CA HIS A 27 -17.84 -13.53 16.94
C HIS A 27 -18.86 -13.58 15.80
N ALA A 28 -19.14 -12.45 15.11
CA ALA A 28 -20.09 -12.40 14.00
C ALA A 28 -19.62 -13.26 12.82
N PHE A 29 -18.30 -13.25 12.53
CA PHE A 29 -17.72 -14.12 11.51
C PHE A 29 -17.75 -15.61 11.92
N ILE A 30 -17.55 -15.92 13.21
CA ILE A 30 -17.64 -17.30 13.72
C ILE A 30 -19.06 -17.83 13.57
N GLU A 31 -20.08 -17.06 13.97
CA GLU A 31 -21.48 -17.45 13.80
C GLU A 31 -21.82 -17.70 12.33
N TYR A 32 -21.37 -16.82 11.44
CA TYR A 32 -21.62 -16.97 10.00
C TYR A 32 -20.89 -18.17 9.42
N LYS A 33 -19.65 -18.43 9.81
CA LYS A 33 -18.90 -19.64 9.45
C LYS A 33 -19.70 -20.90 9.83
N ASP A 34 -20.15 -20.99 11.08
CA ASP A 34 -20.88 -22.16 11.58
C ASP A 34 -22.20 -22.39 10.83
N TYR A 35 -22.87 -21.31 10.42
CA TYR A 35 -24.04 -21.39 9.56
C TYR A 35 -23.67 -21.90 8.16
N LEU A 36 -22.65 -21.35 7.52
CA LEU A 36 -22.23 -21.72 6.18
C LEU A 36 -21.71 -23.17 6.11
N GLU A 37 -20.94 -23.63 7.11
CA GLU A 37 -20.45 -25.01 7.17
C GLU A 37 -21.63 -26.01 7.24
N LYS A 38 -22.64 -25.74 8.06
CA LYS A 38 -23.86 -26.57 8.13
C LYS A 38 -24.66 -26.54 6.83
N TYR A 39 -24.72 -25.40 6.16
CA TYR A 39 -25.43 -25.25 4.91
C TYR A 39 -24.69 -25.97 3.77
N PHE A 40 -23.36 -25.86 3.72
CA PHE A 40 -22.51 -26.52 2.75
C PHE A 40 -22.61 -28.05 2.79
N LEU A 41 -22.69 -28.63 3.99
CA LEU A 41 -22.88 -30.08 4.15
C LEU A 41 -24.16 -30.57 3.45
N LYS A 42 -25.22 -29.75 3.43
CA LYS A 42 -26.49 -30.07 2.77
C LYS A 42 -26.51 -29.73 1.28
N ASN A 43 -25.70 -28.74 0.87
CA ASN A 43 -25.67 -28.19 -0.47
C ASN A 43 -24.23 -28.12 -1.00
N PRO A 44 -23.52 -29.24 -1.19
CA PRO A 44 -22.10 -29.29 -1.45
C PRO A 44 -21.67 -28.77 -2.82
N LYS A 45 -22.61 -28.44 -3.72
CA LYS A 45 -22.37 -27.87 -5.04
C LYS A 45 -22.61 -26.34 -5.11
N ASN A 46 -23.00 -25.71 -4.00
CA ASN A 46 -23.35 -24.31 -3.99
C ASN A 46 -22.08 -23.44 -4.02
N VAL A 47 -21.78 -22.83 -5.18
CA VAL A 47 -20.62 -21.99 -5.44
C VAL A 47 -20.61 -20.75 -4.54
N GLU A 48 -21.76 -20.13 -4.35
CA GLU A 48 -21.89 -18.95 -3.50
C GLU A 48 -21.43 -19.24 -2.06
N VAL A 49 -21.90 -20.36 -1.49
CA VAL A 49 -21.50 -20.80 -0.16
C VAL A 49 -20.01 -21.10 -0.05
N VAL A 50 -19.43 -21.70 -1.08
CA VAL A 50 -17.99 -21.96 -1.13
C VAL A 50 -17.18 -20.65 -1.16
N CYS A 51 -17.63 -19.67 -1.95
CA CYS A 51 -16.99 -18.35 -2.02
C CYS A 51 -17.09 -17.61 -0.68
N GLN A 52 -18.28 -17.64 -0.04
CA GLN A 52 -18.51 -17.03 1.27
C GLN A 52 -17.66 -17.72 2.36
N LEU A 53 -17.58 -19.04 2.36
CA LEU A 53 -16.73 -19.78 3.31
C LEU A 53 -15.25 -19.42 3.13
N ALA A 54 -14.77 -19.33 1.91
CA ALA A 54 -13.38 -18.92 1.64
C ALA A 54 -13.11 -17.51 2.19
N ALA A 55 -14.05 -16.57 1.98
CA ALA A 55 -13.93 -15.21 2.48
C ALA A 55 -13.99 -15.15 4.01
N VAL A 56 -14.91 -15.89 4.64
CA VAL A 56 -15.04 -15.93 6.11
C VAL A 56 -13.82 -16.60 6.75
N TYR A 57 -13.29 -17.65 6.15
CA TYR A 57 -12.03 -18.26 6.62
C TYR A 57 -10.86 -17.27 6.55
N ASN A 58 -10.78 -16.46 5.50
CA ASN A 58 -9.77 -15.41 5.38
C ASN A 58 -9.90 -14.38 6.52
N GLU A 59 -11.10 -13.88 6.79
CA GLU A 59 -11.38 -12.93 7.88
C GLU A 59 -11.06 -13.49 9.26
N LEU A 60 -11.21 -14.78 9.46
CA LEU A 60 -10.93 -15.46 10.74
C LEU A 60 -9.46 -15.88 10.91
N TRP A 61 -8.58 -15.54 9.95
CA TRP A 61 -7.16 -15.94 9.97
C TRP A 61 -6.98 -17.45 10.11
N TYR A 62 -7.89 -18.22 9.50
CA TYR A 62 -7.76 -19.66 9.46
C TYR A 62 -6.55 -20.04 8.60
N ASP A 63 -6.04 -21.25 8.87
CA ASP A 63 -4.96 -21.84 8.10
C ASP A 63 -5.24 -21.73 6.59
N TRP A 64 -4.36 -21.05 5.87
CA TRP A 64 -4.42 -20.84 4.43
C TRP A 64 -4.59 -22.12 3.64
N GLU A 65 -4.09 -23.24 4.18
CA GLU A 65 -4.27 -24.56 3.61
C GLU A 65 -5.74 -24.97 3.56
N LYS A 66 -6.55 -24.57 4.55
CA LYS A 66 -7.98 -24.85 4.58
C LYS A 66 -8.73 -24.13 3.46
N ILE A 67 -8.41 -22.89 3.18
CA ILE A 67 -9.01 -22.10 2.10
C ILE A 67 -8.62 -22.72 0.75
N TYR A 68 -7.32 -22.97 0.56
CA TYR A 68 -6.81 -23.60 -0.65
C TYR A 68 -7.47 -24.95 -0.92
N LYS A 69 -7.57 -25.79 0.12
CA LYS A 69 -8.18 -27.10 0.02
C LYS A 69 -9.66 -27.03 -0.37
N LEU A 70 -10.43 -26.14 0.30
CA LEU A 70 -11.84 -25.91 0.00
C LEU A 70 -12.02 -25.55 -1.49
N LEU A 71 -11.38 -24.50 -1.96
CA LEU A 71 -11.56 -23.99 -3.33
C LEU A 71 -11.03 -24.96 -4.40
N ASN A 72 -9.85 -25.56 -4.16
CA ASN A 72 -9.20 -26.42 -5.14
C ASN A 72 -9.84 -27.82 -5.23
N GLU A 73 -10.31 -28.38 -4.11
CA GLU A 73 -11.07 -29.63 -4.13
C GLU A 73 -12.45 -29.42 -4.78
N PHE A 74 -13.08 -28.29 -4.49
CA PHE A 74 -14.37 -27.95 -5.08
C PHE A 74 -14.29 -27.87 -6.60
N ILE A 75 -13.35 -27.06 -7.13
CA ILE A 75 -13.21 -26.90 -8.58
C ILE A 75 -12.81 -28.23 -9.26
N LYS A 76 -11.88 -29.00 -8.69
CA LYS A 76 -11.50 -30.31 -9.22
C LYS A 76 -12.68 -31.27 -9.31
N LYS A 77 -13.58 -31.23 -8.35
CA LYS A 77 -14.70 -32.15 -8.26
C LYS A 77 -15.87 -31.78 -9.17
N TYR A 78 -16.12 -30.48 -9.31
CA TYR A 78 -17.35 -29.99 -9.95
C TYR A 78 -17.13 -29.15 -11.21
N GLU A 79 -15.89 -28.91 -11.67
CA GLU A 79 -15.59 -28.00 -12.79
C GLU A 79 -16.44 -28.23 -14.04
N ASN A 80 -16.71 -29.48 -14.40
CA ASN A 80 -17.50 -29.84 -15.58
C ASN A 80 -19.00 -29.59 -15.43
N GLU A 81 -19.48 -29.38 -14.21
CA GLU A 81 -20.88 -29.13 -13.88
C GLU A 81 -21.18 -27.64 -13.67
N LEU A 82 -20.13 -26.81 -13.51
CA LEU A 82 -20.23 -25.38 -13.25
C LEU A 82 -20.41 -24.58 -14.53
N THR A 83 -21.20 -23.53 -14.45
CA THR A 83 -21.26 -22.47 -15.46
C THR A 83 -19.94 -21.70 -15.53
N ASP A 84 -19.72 -20.98 -16.62
CA ASP A 84 -18.51 -20.16 -16.77
C ASP A 84 -18.48 -19.03 -15.73
N GLU A 85 -19.61 -18.44 -15.36
CA GLU A 85 -19.72 -17.48 -14.26
C GLU A 85 -19.26 -18.08 -12.93
N GLU A 86 -19.74 -19.26 -12.57
CA GLU A 86 -19.36 -19.97 -11.35
C GLU A 86 -17.88 -20.34 -11.30
N LYS A 87 -17.33 -20.79 -12.45
CA LYS A 87 -15.87 -21.03 -12.57
C LYS A 87 -15.08 -19.75 -12.35
N SER A 88 -15.51 -18.65 -12.96
CA SER A 88 -14.87 -17.34 -12.78
C SER A 88 -14.81 -16.93 -11.33
N ARG A 89 -15.89 -17.09 -10.57
CA ARG A 89 -15.96 -16.79 -9.14
C ARG A 89 -14.96 -17.60 -8.33
N ILE A 90 -14.91 -18.92 -8.52
CA ILE A 90 -13.96 -19.80 -7.81
C ILE A 90 -12.51 -19.47 -8.18
N TYR A 91 -12.22 -19.25 -9.48
CA TYR A 91 -10.87 -18.89 -9.91
C TYR A 91 -10.43 -17.50 -9.40
N THR A 92 -11.37 -16.56 -9.20
CA THR A 92 -11.06 -15.27 -8.58
C THR A 92 -10.61 -15.45 -7.12
N ASN A 93 -11.36 -16.22 -6.33
CA ASN A 93 -11.00 -16.49 -4.94
C ASN A 93 -9.72 -17.34 -4.80
N LEU A 94 -9.46 -18.27 -5.73
CA LEU A 94 -8.18 -18.97 -5.81
C LEU A 94 -7.02 -18.01 -6.19
N GLY A 95 -7.28 -17.06 -7.06
CA GLY A 95 -6.33 -16.02 -7.42
C GLY A 95 -5.95 -15.16 -6.23
N TYR A 96 -6.93 -14.70 -5.46
CA TYR A 96 -6.72 -13.97 -4.21
C TYR A 96 -5.85 -14.77 -3.22
N TYR A 97 -6.17 -16.04 -3.01
CA TYR A 97 -5.38 -16.92 -2.16
C TYR A 97 -3.91 -16.99 -2.57
N TYR A 98 -3.62 -17.07 -3.89
CA TYR A 98 -2.24 -17.15 -4.38
C TYR A 98 -1.51 -15.80 -4.36
N ASP A 99 -2.22 -14.69 -4.46
CA ASP A 99 -1.68 -13.35 -4.31
C ASP A 99 -1.23 -13.11 -2.87
N ASP A 100 -2.08 -13.41 -1.90
CA ASP A 100 -1.81 -13.24 -0.49
C ASP A 100 -0.61 -14.09 0.00
N GLN A 101 -0.41 -15.28 -0.59
CA GLN A 101 0.77 -16.10 -0.32
C GLN A 101 2.07 -15.48 -0.87
N ARG A 102 2.00 -14.80 -1.99
CA ARG A 102 3.13 -14.14 -2.63
C ARG A 102 2.65 -13.14 -3.67
N TYR A 103 2.65 -11.89 -3.30
CA TYR A 103 2.27 -10.77 -4.14
C TYR A 103 2.99 -10.78 -5.51
N GLY A 104 2.25 -10.64 -6.60
CA GLY A 104 2.77 -10.71 -7.96
C GLY A 104 3.17 -12.11 -8.43
N SER A 105 2.63 -13.15 -7.80
CA SER A 105 2.99 -14.53 -8.15
C SER A 105 2.49 -14.93 -9.54
N LYS A 106 3.35 -15.68 -10.28
CA LYS A 106 2.96 -16.25 -11.59
C LYS A 106 1.74 -17.17 -11.48
N ARG A 107 1.49 -17.73 -10.30
CA ARG A 107 0.36 -18.64 -10.05
C ARG A 107 -0.93 -17.86 -9.90
N ALA A 108 -0.94 -16.76 -9.13
CA ALA A 108 -2.07 -15.85 -9.01
C ALA A 108 -2.46 -15.29 -10.38
N ILE A 109 -1.50 -14.70 -11.13
CA ILE A 109 -1.73 -14.17 -12.47
C ILE A 109 -2.36 -15.22 -13.40
N ARG A 110 -1.86 -16.47 -13.43
CA ARG A 110 -2.43 -17.53 -14.28
C ARG A 110 -3.84 -17.89 -13.86
N THR A 111 -4.13 -17.90 -12.58
CA THR A 111 -5.43 -18.27 -12.03
C THR A 111 -6.46 -17.17 -12.31
N LEU A 112 -6.12 -15.91 -12.09
CA LEU A 112 -6.99 -14.76 -12.40
C LEU A 112 -7.23 -14.62 -13.92
N ARG A 113 -6.23 -14.94 -14.77
CA ARG A 113 -6.44 -15.01 -16.21
C ARG A 113 -7.46 -16.07 -16.61
N LYS A 114 -7.55 -17.20 -15.91
CA LYS A 114 -8.63 -18.15 -16.12
C LYS A 114 -9.99 -17.56 -15.72
N ALA A 115 -10.03 -16.84 -14.57
CA ALA A 115 -11.25 -16.19 -14.12
C ALA A 115 -11.81 -15.24 -15.19
N VAL A 116 -10.99 -14.35 -15.74
CA VAL A 116 -11.43 -13.41 -16.80
C VAL A 116 -11.70 -14.10 -18.15
N ALA A 117 -11.07 -15.26 -18.42
CA ALA A 117 -11.36 -16.03 -19.62
C ALA A 117 -12.76 -16.68 -19.55
N PHE A 118 -13.20 -17.11 -18.36
CA PHE A 118 -14.55 -17.62 -18.13
C PHE A 118 -15.59 -16.49 -18.06
N ASN A 119 -15.30 -15.38 -17.38
CA ASN A 119 -16.17 -14.21 -17.35
C ASN A 119 -15.39 -12.93 -17.63
N PRO A 120 -15.42 -12.39 -18.88
CA PRO A 120 -14.77 -11.13 -19.24
C PRO A 120 -15.36 -9.88 -18.57
N ASN A 121 -16.44 -10.01 -17.82
CA ASN A 121 -17.07 -8.92 -17.07
C ASN A 121 -16.81 -8.99 -15.56
N ASN A 122 -15.88 -9.84 -15.12
CA ASN A 122 -15.52 -9.96 -13.71
C ASN A 122 -14.52 -8.84 -13.30
N SER A 123 -15.03 -7.71 -12.82
CA SER A 123 -14.25 -6.54 -12.39
C SER A 123 -13.23 -6.88 -11.31
N LYS A 124 -13.61 -7.71 -10.32
CA LYS A 124 -12.73 -8.14 -9.22
C LYS A 124 -11.53 -8.95 -9.71
N ALA A 125 -11.71 -9.81 -10.71
CA ALA A 125 -10.60 -10.57 -11.30
C ALA A 125 -9.64 -9.68 -12.07
N TYR A 126 -10.13 -8.65 -12.77
CA TYR A 126 -9.28 -7.64 -13.40
C TYR A 126 -8.54 -6.78 -12.37
N TYR A 127 -9.21 -6.37 -11.28
CA TYR A 127 -8.57 -5.67 -10.18
C TYR A 127 -7.41 -6.51 -9.60
N GLY A 128 -7.64 -7.77 -9.26
CA GLY A 128 -6.60 -8.68 -8.78
C GLY A 128 -5.43 -8.85 -9.77
N LEU A 129 -5.73 -8.95 -11.09
CA LEU A 129 -4.68 -8.96 -12.12
C LEU A 129 -3.87 -7.66 -12.14
N GLY A 130 -4.50 -6.51 -11.91
CA GLY A 130 -3.85 -5.22 -11.77
C GLY A 130 -2.83 -5.25 -10.63
N ALA A 131 -3.25 -5.67 -9.43
CA ALA A 131 -2.40 -5.80 -8.26
C ALA A 131 -1.22 -6.77 -8.49
N ASP A 132 -1.49 -7.96 -8.99
CA ASP A 132 -0.47 -8.97 -9.28
C ASP A 132 0.55 -8.54 -10.35
N TYR A 133 0.10 -7.85 -11.41
CA TYR A 133 1.03 -7.32 -12.41
C TYR A 133 1.88 -6.18 -11.86
N TYR A 134 1.33 -5.33 -10.97
CA TYR A 134 2.10 -4.32 -10.25
C TYR A 134 3.19 -4.99 -9.40
N GLY A 135 2.84 -5.96 -8.55
CA GLY A 135 3.80 -6.70 -7.73
C GLY A 135 4.86 -7.46 -8.54
N ALA A 136 4.56 -7.82 -9.78
CA ALA A 136 5.50 -8.41 -10.73
C ALA A 136 6.34 -7.37 -11.51
N GLY A 137 6.20 -6.06 -11.22
CA GLY A 137 6.90 -4.97 -11.91
C GLY A 137 6.46 -4.74 -13.37
N LYS A 138 5.25 -5.19 -13.73
CA LYS A 138 4.71 -5.08 -15.11
C LYS A 138 3.67 -3.96 -15.17
N TYR A 139 4.13 -2.73 -14.99
CA TYR A 139 3.27 -1.57 -14.80
C TYR A 139 2.30 -1.30 -15.94
N ASP A 140 2.71 -1.44 -17.22
CA ASP A 140 1.81 -1.26 -18.36
C ASP A 140 0.63 -2.24 -18.33
N LYS A 141 0.90 -3.53 -17.97
CA LYS A 141 -0.15 -4.54 -17.85
C LYS A 141 -1.04 -4.30 -16.63
N SER A 142 -0.46 -3.84 -15.55
CA SER A 142 -1.20 -3.45 -14.35
C SER A 142 -2.18 -2.32 -14.67
N GLU A 143 -1.72 -1.28 -15.37
CA GLU A 143 -2.55 -0.17 -15.83
C GLU A 143 -3.73 -0.66 -16.70
N GLU A 144 -3.46 -1.51 -17.69
CA GLU A 144 -4.49 -2.09 -18.56
C GLU A 144 -5.56 -2.83 -17.75
N MET A 145 -5.17 -3.63 -16.76
CA MET A 145 -6.09 -4.41 -15.94
C MET A 145 -6.92 -3.53 -15.00
N TYR A 146 -6.31 -2.55 -14.33
CA TYR A 146 -7.04 -1.61 -13.50
C TYR A 146 -8.01 -0.75 -14.31
N LYS A 147 -7.60 -0.26 -15.48
CA LYS A 147 -8.49 0.44 -16.41
C LYS A 147 -9.72 -0.42 -16.74
N ARG A 148 -9.49 -1.69 -17.06
CA ARG A 148 -10.60 -2.60 -17.39
C ARG A 148 -11.51 -2.85 -16.18
N ALA A 149 -10.98 -2.95 -14.98
CA ALA A 149 -11.79 -3.04 -13.75
C ALA A 149 -12.68 -1.81 -13.56
N CYS A 150 -12.13 -0.60 -13.75
CA CYS A 150 -12.89 0.66 -13.69
C CYS A 150 -13.99 0.76 -14.75
N GLU A 151 -13.75 0.31 -15.97
CA GLU A 151 -14.76 0.28 -17.06
C GLU A 151 -15.93 -0.66 -16.73
N LEU A 152 -15.68 -1.74 -16.01
CA LEU A 152 -16.69 -2.73 -15.63
C LEU A 152 -17.47 -2.35 -14.37
N GLU A 153 -16.83 -1.66 -13.45
CA GLU A 153 -17.43 -1.26 -12.16
C GLU A 153 -16.92 0.10 -11.73
N ASN A 154 -17.82 1.06 -11.53
CA ASN A 154 -17.47 2.36 -10.96
C ASN A 154 -17.19 2.23 -9.45
N ASN A 155 -16.02 1.70 -9.11
CA ASN A 155 -15.56 1.52 -7.74
C ASN A 155 -14.47 2.56 -7.43
N PRO A 156 -14.64 3.41 -6.39
CA PRO A 156 -13.67 4.48 -6.08
C PRO A 156 -12.27 3.92 -5.76
N ILE A 157 -12.17 2.73 -5.21
CA ILE A 157 -10.88 2.08 -4.92
C ILE A 157 -10.19 1.68 -6.24
N TYR A 158 -10.94 1.11 -7.20
CA TYR A 158 -10.39 0.78 -8.52
C TYR A 158 -9.86 2.03 -9.24
N ASN A 159 -10.65 3.11 -9.18
CA ASN A 159 -10.27 4.40 -9.75
C ASN A 159 -9.00 4.96 -9.11
N PHE A 160 -8.85 4.83 -7.79
CA PHE A 160 -7.66 5.28 -7.08
C PHE A 160 -6.41 4.47 -7.47
N GLU A 161 -6.51 3.14 -7.52
CA GLU A 161 -5.39 2.28 -7.94
C GLU A 161 -5.01 2.53 -9.40
N TYR A 162 -6.00 2.77 -10.28
CA TYR A 162 -5.73 3.16 -11.65
C TYR A 162 -4.98 4.50 -11.72
N ALA A 163 -5.39 5.50 -10.93
CA ALA A 163 -4.68 6.77 -10.86
C ALA A 163 -3.24 6.62 -10.35
N ASN A 164 -2.98 5.76 -9.35
CA ASN A 164 -1.63 5.41 -8.90
C ASN A 164 -0.76 4.87 -10.05
N LEU A 165 -1.31 3.95 -10.86
CA LEU A 165 -0.58 3.38 -11.99
C LEU A 165 -0.31 4.42 -13.10
N LEU A 166 -1.27 5.30 -13.36
CA LEU A 166 -1.07 6.43 -14.28
C LEU A 166 0.08 7.32 -13.81
N MET A 167 0.17 7.62 -12.51
CA MET A 167 1.29 8.38 -11.95
C MET A 167 2.63 7.66 -12.10
N ILE A 168 2.68 6.36 -11.82
CA ILE A 168 3.89 5.54 -11.99
C ILE A 168 4.37 5.56 -13.44
N ASN A 169 3.43 5.54 -14.38
CA ASN A 169 3.70 5.58 -15.83
C ASN A 169 3.89 7.02 -16.37
N GLY A 170 3.93 8.05 -15.51
CA GLY A 170 4.15 9.44 -15.89
C GLY A 170 2.96 10.13 -16.57
N LYS A 171 1.76 9.54 -16.50
CA LYS A 171 0.53 10.05 -17.11
C LYS A 171 -0.23 10.96 -16.12
N TYR A 172 0.44 12.01 -15.66
CA TYR A 172 -0.04 12.85 -14.56
C TYR A 172 -1.35 13.58 -14.85
N GLU A 173 -1.58 14.04 -16.08
CA GLU A 173 -2.82 14.73 -16.45
C GLU A 173 -4.03 13.79 -16.42
N GLU A 174 -3.86 12.54 -16.88
CA GLU A 174 -4.93 11.53 -16.81
C GLU A 174 -5.23 11.16 -15.35
N ALA A 175 -4.20 10.97 -14.53
CA ALA A 175 -4.34 10.71 -13.10
C ALA A 175 -5.09 11.83 -12.38
N LYS A 176 -4.79 13.11 -12.71
CA LYS A 176 -5.43 14.28 -12.11
C LYS A 176 -6.94 14.26 -12.24
N ILE A 177 -7.46 13.93 -13.42
CA ILE A 177 -8.92 13.89 -13.68
C ILE A 177 -9.60 12.93 -12.70
N ILE A 178 -9.03 11.74 -12.54
CA ILE A 178 -9.58 10.71 -11.65
C ILE A 178 -9.48 11.16 -10.17
N LEU A 179 -8.31 11.67 -9.77
CA LEU A 179 -8.06 12.10 -8.38
C LEU A 179 -8.96 13.29 -8.00
N GLU A 180 -9.18 14.25 -8.89
CA GLU A 180 -10.11 15.34 -8.65
C GLU A 180 -11.56 14.86 -8.45
N GLU A 181 -11.98 13.84 -9.18
CA GLU A 181 -13.30 13.24 -8.97
C GLU A 181 -13.40 12.55 -7.61
N LEU A 182 -12.34 11.82 -7.20
CA LEU A 182 -12.30 11.13 -5.90
C LEU A 182 -12.33 12.12 -4.72
N ILE A 183 -11.67 13.27 -4.84
CA ILE A 183 -11.67 14.31 -3.80
C ILE A 183 -13.01 15.07 -3.74
N LYS A 184 -13.67 15.30 -4.89
CA LYS A 184 -14.92 16.08 -4.97
C LYS A 184 -16.19 15.29 -4.60
N LYS A 185 -16.18 13.98 -4.87
CA LYS A 185 -17.33 13.11 -4.58
C LYS A 185 -17.28 12.67 -3.12
N ASP A 186 -18.43 12.71 -2.46
CA ASP A 186 -18.60 12.23 -1.08
C ASP A 186 -18.68 10.68 -1.07
N PHE A 187 -17.53 10.06 -1.33
CA PHE A 187 -17.39 8.62 -1.15
C PHE A 187 -17.18 8.31 0.33
N GLU A 188 -17.83 7.29 0.84
CA GLU A 188 -17.60 6.78 2.20
C GLU A 188 -16.26 6.04 2.29
N PHE A 189 -15.16 6.80 2.30
CA PHE A 189 -13.84 6.26 2.62
C PHE A 189 -13.60 6.26 4.12
N GLU A 190 -12.85 5.28 4.60
CA GLU A 190 -12.24 5.39 5.92
C GLU A 190 -11.28 6.58 5.95
N LYS A 191 -11.11 7.22 7.12
CA LYS A 191 -10.27 8.42 7.26
C LYS A 191 -8.85 8.19 6.72
N GLU A 192 -8.26 7.02 7.03
CA GLU A 192 -6.91 6.65 6.56
C GLU A 192 -6.82 6.61 5.04
N ASP A 193 -7.79 5.99 4.37
CA ASP A 193 -7.82 5.86 2.92
C ASP A 193 -7.98 7.23 2.25
N PHE A 194 -8.81 8.08 2.82
CA PHE A 194 -8.99 9.44 2.30
C PHE A 194 -7.72 10.29 2.42
N VAL A 195 -6.95 10.12 3.50
CA VAL A 195 -5.64 10.79 3.66
C VAL A 195 -4.65 10.29 2.60
N LYS A 196 -4.63 9.00 2.28
CA LYS A 196 -3.80 8.45 1.18
C LYS A 196 -4.20 9.05 -0.18
N ILE A 197 -5.50 9.18 -0.45
CA ILE A 197 -6.02 9.80 -1.67
C ILE A 197 -5.58 11.27 -1.76
N LYS A 198 -5.71 12.05 -0.68
CA LYS A 198 -5.23 13.43 -0.61
C LYS A 198 -3.73 13.52 -0.89
N TYR A 199 -2.93 12.64 -0.29
CA TYR A 199 -1.49 12.60 -0.53
C TYR A 199 -1.16 12.40 -2.01
N ILE A 200 -1.73 11.39 -2.66
CA ILE A 200 -1.48 11.11 -4.08
C ILE A 200 -1.99 12.26 -4.96
N TYR A 201 -3.10 12.90 -4.62
CA TYR A 201 -3.60 14.09 -5.33
C TYR A 201 -2.62 15.27 -5.24
N ILE A 202 -2.10 15.56 -4.06
CA ILE A 202 -1.10 16.63 -3.86
C ILE A 202 0.21 16.27 -4.58
N ALA A 203 0.64 15.01 -4.49
CA ALA A 203 1.80 14.51 -5.19
C ALA A 203 1.66 14.65 -6.72
N ASN A 204 0.49 14.38 -7.27
CA ASN A 204 0.18 14.59 -8.68
C ASN A 204 0.29 16.07 -9.08
N LYS A 205 -0.30 16.99 -8.29
CA LYS A 205 -0.18 18.44 -8.52
C LYS A 205 1.28 18.91 -8.50
N VAL A 206 2.08 18.38 -7.60
CA VAL A 206 3.51 18.68 -7.51
C VAL A 206 4.25 18.22 -8.78
N GLN A 207 3.94 17.04 -9.32
CA GLN A 207 4.51 16.56 -10.58
C GLN A 207 4.10 17.43 -11.78
N LEU A 208 2.88 17.95 -11.77
CA LEU A 208 2.36 18.89 -12.77
C LEU A 208 2.86 20.34 -12.56
N LYS A 209 3.65 20.61 -11.52
CA LYS A 209 4.11 21.93 -11.11
C LYS A 209 2.98 22.94 -10.79
N GLU A 210 1.87 22.43 -10.29
CA GLU A 210 0.72 23.21 -9.85
C GLU A 210 0.87 23.60 -8.37
N PHE A 211 1.67 24.63 -8.09
CA PHE A 211 2.06 24.98 -6.71
C PHE A 211 1.10 25.94 -5.99
N VAL A 212 -0.02 26.30 -6.60
CA VAL A 212 -0.99 27.19 -5.95
C VAL A 212 -1.55 26.54 -4.70
N ASN A 213 -1.38 27.20 -3.54
CA ASN A 213 -1.78 26.73 -2.22
C ASN A 213 -1.21 25.35 -1.81
N ILE A 214 -0.14 24.88 -2.46
CA ILE A 214 0.40 23.54 -2.23
C ILE A 214 0.98 23.39 -0.81
N GLU A 215 1.64 24.45 -0.29
CA GLU A 215 2.19 24.45 1.08
C GLU A 215 1.09 24.21 2.11
N ALA A 216 -0.01 24.95 2.02
CA ALA A 216 -1.12 24.80 2.95
C ALA A 216 -1.75 23.40 2.90
N GLN A 217 -1.82 22.80 1.72
CA GLN A 217 -2.33 21.43 1.54
C GLN A 217 -1.39 20.38 2.15
N ILE A 218 -0.08 20.57 2.02
CA ILE A 218 0.92 19.68 2.65
C ILE A 218 0.90 19.87 4.17
N ASP A 219 0.79 21.12 4.67
CA ASP A 219 0.68 21.40 6.10
C ASP A 219 -0.56 20.74 6.72
N GLU A 220 -1.70 20.76 6.03
CA GLU A 220 -2.91 20.05 6.45
C GLU A 220 -2.69 18.54 6.56
N LEU A 221 -2.08 17.92 5.54
CA LEU A 221 -1.73 16.51 5.59
C LEU A 221 -0.75 16.17 6.73
N MET A 222 0.23 17.02 6.99
CA MET A 222 1.17 16.81 8.10
C MET A 222 0.45 16.81 9.44
N LEU A 223 -0.51 17.72 9.66
CA LEU A 223 -1.32 17.74 10.87
C LEU A 223 -2.19 16.48 11.00
N GLU A 224 -2.79 16.03 9.93
CA GLU A 224 -3.56 14.78 9.93
C GLU A 224 -2.69 13.55 10.22
N ASN A 225 -1.42 13.56 9.80
CA ASN A 225 -0.47 12.46 10.00
C ASN A 225 0.10 12.39 11.42
N ILE A 226 0.37 13.53 12.07
CA ILE A 226 0.96 13.60 13.43
C ILE A 226 0.14 12.76 14.43
N ASP A 227 -1.18 12.78 14.32
CA ASP A 227 -2.07 12.09 15.24
C ASP A 227 -2.27 10.59 14.90
N ASN A 228 -1.95 10.16 13.68
CA ASN A 228 -2.39 8.87 13.15
C ASN A 228 -1.29 8.01 12.49
N ASP A 229 -0.10 8.57 12.28
CA ASP A 229 1.07 7.87 11.68
C ASP A 229 0.77 7.09 10.37
N TYR A 230 -0.01 7.72 9.46
CA TYR A 230 -0.43 7.09 8.20
C TYR A 230 0.69 6.97 7.15
N PHE A 231 1.76 7.76 7.29
CA PHE A 231 2.89 7.77 6.35
C PHE A 231 4.17 7.38 7.07
N PHE A 232 4.96 6.56 6.41
CA PHE A 232 6.28 6.19 6.90
C PHE A 232 7.36 7.09 6.27
N GLY A 233 8.30 7.53 7.10
CA GLY A 233 9.47 8.28 6.65
C GLY A 233 9.12 9.66 6.05
N SER A 234 9.82 10.02 4.99
CA SER A 234 9.88 11.35 4.39
C SER A 234 8.87 11.62 3.27
N ASP A 235 7.74 10.92 3.26
CA ASP A 235 6.76 11.10 2.18
C ASP A 235 6.29 12.57 2.04
N LEU A 236 5.98 13.22 3.16
CA LEU A 236 5.47 14.60 3.16
C LEU A 236 6.60 15.62 2.96
N GLU A 237 7.76 15.38 3.55
CA GLU A 237 8.97 16.18 3.36
C GLU A 237 9.41 16.18 1.90
N SER A 238 9.26 15.03 1.21
CA SER A 238 9.50 14.92 -0.22
C SER A 238 8.60 15.84 -1.06
N LEU A 239 7.35 16.05 -0.65
CA LEU A 239 6.43 16.99 -1.32
C LEU A 239 6.89 18.45 -1.16
N TYR A 240 7.39 18.86 0.02
CA TYR A 240 7.98 20.20 0.17
C TYR A 240 9.23 20.38 -0.70
N TYR A 241 10.09 19.36 -0.79
CA TYR A 241 11.27 19.39 -1.65
C TYR A 241 10.91 19.52 -3.13
N LEU A 242 9.97 18.70 -3.60
CA LEU A 242 9.54 18.67 -5.00
C LEU A 242 8.76 19.95 -5.39
N SER A 243 8.03 20.56 -4.47
CA SER A 243 7.37 21.85 -4.66
C SER A 243 8.30 23.07 -4.47
N GLU A 244 9.62 22.82 -4.28
CA GLU A 244 10.66 23.83 -4.09
C GLU A 244 10.48 24.68 -2.82
N ASN A 245 9.68 24.23 -1.88
CA ASN A 245 9.52 24.88 -0.56
C ASN A 245 10.65 24.48 0.40
N TYR A 246 11.89 24.80 -0.01
CA TYR A 246 13.10 24.46 0.75
C TYR A 246 13.14 25.08 2.14
N LYS A 247 12.50 26.25 2.34
CA LYS A 247 12.43 26.90 3.64
C LYS A 247 11.71 26.03 4.66
N LYS A 248 10.52 25.56 4.30
CA LYS A 248 9.70 24.71 5.17
C LYS A 248 10.39 23.39 5.48
N LEU A 249 10.96 22.74 4.45
CA LEU A 249 11.71 21.50 4.61
C LEU A 249 12.89 21.69 5.60
N VAL A 250 13.67 22.75 5.43
CA VAL A 250 14.80 23.05 6.33
C VAL A 250 14.32 23.36 7.77
N GLU A 251 13.20 24.04 7.95
CA GLU A 251 12.62 24.27 9.28
C GLU A 251 12.26 22.95 10.00
N ILE A 252 11.73 21.97 9.28
CA ILE A 252 11.41 20.63 9.82
C ILE A 252 12.71 19.94 10.25
N TYR A 253 13.66 19.80 9.34
CA TYR A 253 14.90 19.05 9.63
C TYR A 253 15.80 19.74 10.66
N LEU A 254 15.80 21.07 10.74
CA LEU A 254 16.53 21.77 11.80
C LEU A 254 16.01 21.45 13.21
N LYS A 255 14.71 21.14 13.35
CA LYS A 255 14.16 20.71 14.65
C LYS A 255 14.66 19.32 15.05
N ILE A 256 14.84 18.43 14.09
CA ILE A 256 15.44 17.11 14.30
C ILE A 256 16.93 17.25 14.60
N ASP A 257 17.62 18.05 13.81
CA ASP A 257 19.07 18.25 13.91
C ASP A 257 19.51 18.97 15.19
N ALA A 258 18.60 19.75 15.80
CA ALA A 258 18.85 20.42 17.07
C ALA A 258 18.84 19.47 18.28
N GLN A 259 18.34 18.26 18.16
CA GLN A 259 18.33 17.24 19.21
C GLN A 259 19.65 16.45 19.19
N GLU A 260 20.28 16.27 20.34
CA GLU A 260 21.60 15.62 20.44
C GLU A 260 21.55 14.15 19.97
N ASP A 261 20.49 13.42 20.36
CA ASP A 261 20.33 11.99 20.11
C ASP A 261 19.53 11.67 18.84
N CYS A 262 19.17 12.67 18.04
CA CYS A 262 18.43 12.51 16.81
C CYS A 262 19.24 12.98 15.60
N GLN A 263 19.05 12.32 14.48
CA GLN A 263 19.56 12.78 13.18
C GLN A 263 18.47 12.71 12.12
N VAL A 264 18.62 13.53 11.08
CA VAL A 264 17.81 13.41 9.86
C VAL A 264 18.06 12.01 9.25
N PRO A 265 17.02 11.28 8.86
CA PRO A 265 17.17 9.97 8.20
C PRO A 265 18.18 10.02 7.05
N TYR A 266 18.99 8.96 6.92
CA TYR A 266 20.08 8.92 5.95
C TYR A 266 19.60 9.19 4.52
N GLU A 267 18.46 8.62 4.13
CA GLU A 267 17.86 8.75 2.81
C GLU A 267 17.42 10.19 2.50
N GLU A 268 17.21 11.01 3.51
CA GLU A 268 16.71 12.39 3.40
C GLU A 268 17.84 13.43 3.46
N LEU A 269 19.02 13.03 3.92
CA LEU A 269 20.17 13.94 4.00
C LEU A 269 20.48 14.66 2.66
N PRO A 270 20.43 14.01 1.49
CA PRO A 270 20.71 14.69 0.24
C PRO A 270 19.75 15.85 -0.06
N ILE A 271 18.44 15.66 0.16
CA ILE A 271 17.45 16.72 -0.07
C ILE A 271 17.57 17.84 0.96
N TYR A 272 17.90 17.50 2.18
CA TYR A 272 18.17 18.47 3.24
C TYR A 272 19.41 19.31 2.93
N PHE A 273 20.53 18.70 2.54
CA PHE A 273 21.75 19.40 2.15
C PHE A 273 21.54 20.31 0.94
N TYR A 274 20.84 19.81 -0.08
CA TYR A 274 20.48 20.62 -1.24
C TYR A 274 19.62 21.83 -0.83
N SER A 275 18.65 21.64 0.03
CA SER A 275 17.76 22.70 0.52
C SER A 275 18.51 23.74 1.35
N LEU A 276 19.46 23.32 2.18
CA LEU A 276 20.35 24.25 2.92
C LEU A 276 21.21 25.06 1.97
N LYS A 277 21.80 24.43 0.92
CA LYS A 277 22.54 25.12 -0.13
C LYS A 277 21.68 26.15 -0.85
N ARG A 278 20.44 25.77 -1.24
CA ARG A 278 19.51 26.67 -1.96
C ARG A 278 19.12 27.90 -1.13
N LEU A 279 19.24 27.82 0.19
CA LEU A 279 18.99 28.92 1.14
C LEU A 279 20.27 29.61 1.64
N ASP A 280 21.42 29.35 1.01
CA ASP A 280 22.74 29.88 1.40
C ASP A 280 23.13 29.63 2.87
N LYS A 281 22.63 28.54 3.48
CA LYS A 281 22.90 28.16 4.89
C LYS A 281 24.08 27.19 5.00
N PHE A 282 25.24 27.57 4.45
CA PHE A 282 26.42 26.71 4.35
C PHE A 282 26.97 26.24 5.70
N ASP A 283 27.00 27.10 6.72
CA ASP A 283 27.47 26.72 8.07
C ASP A 283 26.61 25.60 8.68
N LYS A 284 25.29 25.64 8.43
CA LYS A 284 24.38 24.59 8.89
C LYS A 284 24.55 23.31 8.09
N LEU A 285 24.75 23.44 6.81
CA LEU A 285 24.98 22.31 5.89
C LEU A 285 26.23 21.53 6.31
N GLU A 286 27.35 22.21 6.59
CA GLU A 286 28.59 21.57 7.07
C GLU A 286 28.38 20.88 8.42
N LYS A 287 27.76 21.55 9.40
CA LYS A 287 27.47 20.96 10.71
C LYS A 287 26.58 19.72 10.62
N SER A 288 25.53 19.77 9.80
CA SER A 288 24.64 18.63 9.63
C SER A 288 25.33 17.45 8.95
N PHE A 289 26.22 17.72 7.98
CA PHE A 289 27.04 16.70 7.35
C PHE A 289 28.02 16.04 8.35
N GLU A 290 28.73 16.84 9.15
CA GLU A 290 29.65 16.34 10.19
C GLU A 290 28.89 15.50 11.24
N LYS A 291 27.72 15.98 11.66
CA LYS A 291 26.86 15.25 12.58
C LYS A 291 26.44 13.89 12.00
N ALA A 292 25.99 13.85 10.76
CA ALA A 292 25.59 12.59 10.08
C ALA A 292 26.76 11.59 9.99
N LEU A 293 27.98 12.08 9.69
CA LEU A 293 29.18 11.24 9.69
C LEU A 293 29.53 10.71 11.07
N LYS A 294 29.40 11.55 12.11
CA LYS A 294 29.63 11.16 13.49
C LYS A 294 28.69 10.02 13.90
N PHE A 295 27.38 10.16 13.71
CA PHE A 295 26.40 9.13 14.01
C PHE A 295 26.69 7.79 13.30
N LYS A 296 27.03 7.83 12.02
CA LYS A 296 27.37 6.61 11.27
C LYS A 296 28.65 5.93 11.77
N ASN A 297 29.62 6.68 12.27
CA ASN A 297 30.82 6.09 12.88
C ASN A 297 30.52 5.53 14.27
N GLU A 298 29.73 6.19 15.09
CA GLU A 298 29.26 5.69 16.39
C GLU A 298 28.46 4.39 16.23
N GLU A 299 27.61 4.28 15.21
CA GLU A 299 26.90 3.04 14.87
C GLU A 299 27.87 1.88 14.59
N ILE A 300 28.92 2.13 13.81
CA ILE A 300 29.98 1.12 13.56
C ILE A 300 30.67 0.69 14.87
N ASP A 301 30.99 1.64 15.73
CA ASP A 301 31.71 1.37 16.98
C ASP A 301 30.82 0.63 17.97
N SER A 302 29.55 0.96 18.07
CA SER A 302 28.56 0.24 18.87
C SER A 302 28.38 -1.23 18.42
N ILE A 303 28.40 -1.49 17.11
CA ILE A 303 28.38 -2.89 16.58
C ILE A 303 29.66 -3.64 16.96
N LYS A 304 30.83 -2.99 16.87
CA LYS A 304 32.13 -3.62 17.22
C LYS A 304 32.24 -3.90 18.72
N ASN A 305 31.74 -2.98 19.56
CA ASN A 305 31.76 -3.10 21.02
C ASN A 305 30.72 -4.12 21.54
N GLY A 306 29.79 -4.57 20.68
CA GLY A 306 28.74 -5.52 21.07
C GLY A 306 27.56 -4.87 21.80
N GLU A 307 27.42 -3.55 21.72
CA GLU A 307 26.31 -2.79 22.32
C GLU A 307 25.07 -2.84 21.44
N PHE A 308 25.26 -3.00 20.12
CA PHE A 308 24.20 -3.13 19.11
C PHE A 308 24.32 -4.45 18.36
N LEU A 309 23.20 -5.01 17.90
CA LEU A 309 23.12 -6.32 17.23
C LEU A 309 23.71 -7.47 18.10
N THR A 310 23.48 -7.43 19.40
CA THR A 310 24.10 -8.33 20.40
C THR A 310 23.89 -9.83 20.07
N GLU A 311 22.71 -10.21 19.59
CA GLU A 311 22.33 -11.59 19.28
C GLU A 311 22.68 -12.02 17.85
N CYS A 312 23.23 -11.10 17.03
CA CYS A 312 23.53 -11.37 15.63
C CYS A 312 24.86 -12.09 15.44
N THR A 313 24.95 -12.88 14.37
CA THR A 313 26.19 -13.62 14.01
C THR A 313 27.32 -12.66 13.66
N LYS A 314 28.58 -13.12 13.84
CA LYS A 314 29.77 -12.34 13.44
C LYS A 314 29.77 -11.99 11.95
N SER A 315 29.20 -12.85 11.10
CA SER A 315 29.09 -12.61 9.65
C SER A 315 28.15 -11.46 9.36
N TYR A 316 26.98 -11.46 10.01
CA TYR A 316 25.97 -10.41 9.88
C TYR A 316 26.52 -9.04 10.34
N LYS A 317 27.16 -8.99 11.51
CA LYS A 317 27.83 -7.76 12.02
C LYS A 317 28.87 -7.21 11.03
N LYS A 318 29.65 -8.07 10.39
CA LYS A 318 30.63 -7.64 9.37
C LYS A 318 29.96 -7.06 8.12
N GLU A 319 28.86 -7.66 7.71
CA GLU A 319 28.11 -7.19 6.54
C GLU A 319 27.47 -5.84 6.81
N GLU A 320 26.87 -5.65 7.98
CA GLU A 320 26.29 -4.40 8.43
C GLU A 320 27.33 -3.27 8.48
N ILE A 321 28.50 -3.53 9.09
CA ILE A 321 29.61 -2.57 9.08
C ILE A 321 30.07 -2.20 7.66
N ARG A 322 30.06 -3.15 6.72
CA ARG A 322 30.39 -2.85 5.32
C ARG A 322 29.34 -1.94 4.69
N GLU A 323 28.09 -2.21 4.96
CA GLU A 323 26.97 -1.40 4.47
C GLU A 323 27.06 0.03 5.00
N ILE A 324 27.24 0.21 6.30
CA ILE A 324 27.39 1.55 6.90
C ILE A 324 28.60 2.30 6.30
N LYS A 325 29.72 1.62 6.08
CA LYS A 325 30.89 2.23 5.39
C LYS A 325 30.56 2.62 3.94
N ARG A 326 29.74 1.85 3.24
CA ARG A 326 29.27 2.20 1.89
C ARG A 326 28.37 3.43 1.94
N GLN A 327 27.46 3.51 2.92
CA GLN A 327 26.61 4.67 3.14
C GLN A 327 27.46 5.93 3.40
N ILE A 328 28.46 5.86 4.28
CA ILE A 328 29.40 6.98 4.54
C ILE A 328 30.09 7.43 3.25
N LYS A 329 30.58 6.50 2.42
CA LYS A 329 31.22 6.82 1.16
C LYS A 329 30.28 7.53 0.19
N ASN A 330 29.05 6.99 0.08
CA ASN A 330 28.02 7.56 -0.79
C ASN A 330 27.62 8.96 -0.33
N LEU A 331 27.39 9.14 0.98
CA LEU A 331 27.02 10.42 1.57
C LEU A 331 28.09 11.50 1.29
N LYS A 332 29.38 11.16 1.43
CA LYS A 332 30.49 12.08 1.10
C LYS A 332 30.48 12.49 -0.38
N ALA A 333 30.28 11.51 -1.27
CA ALA A 333 30.23 11.76 -2.71
C ALA A 333 29.02 12.65 -3.08
N GLU A 334 27.86 12.39 -2.49
CA GLU A 334 26.64 13.15 -2.70
C GLU A 334 26.78 14.59 -2.17
N TYR A 335 27.30 14.75 -0.95
CA TYR A 335 27.59 16.04 -0.36
C TYR A 335 28.52 16.90 -1.24
N GLU A 336 29.63 16.32 -1.72
CA GLU A 336 30.56 17.02 -2.62
C GLU A 336 29.90 17.41 -3.95
N LYS A 337 29.08 16.51 -4.50
CA LYS A 337 28.35 16.76 -5.73
C LYS A 337 27.36 17.90 -5.57
N ILE A 338 26.61 17.91 -4.46
CA ILE A 338 25.68 19.00 -4.12
C ILE A 338 26.44 20.33 -4.00
N LEU A 339 27.57 20.35 -3.30
CA LEU A 339 28.33 21.59 -3.10
C LEU A 339 28.93 22.16 -4.37
N LYS A 340 29.54 21.30 -5.21
CA LYS A 340 30.41 21.72 -6.32
C LYS A 340 29.66 21.87 -7.66
N THR A 341 28.42 21.41 -7.78
CA THR A 341 27.67 21.42 -9.02
C THR A 341 26.22 21.87 -8.81
N ASP A 342 25.47 22.00 -9.92
CA ASP A 342 24.02 22.27 -9.90
C ASP A 342 23.18 21.00 -9.74
N TYR A 343 23.79 19.93 -9.24
CA TYR A 343 23.10 18.66 -9.03
C TYR A 343 21.97 18.83 -8.00
N LYS A 344 20.75 18.43 -8.43
CA LYS A 344 19.55 18.35 -7.60
C LYS A 344 19.29 16.87 -7.31
N PRO A 345 19.28 16.43 -6.04
CA PRO A 345 18.91 15.04 -5.68
C PRO A 345 17.55 14.65 -6.22
N GLU A 346 17.46 13.43 -6.74
CA GLU A 346 16.18 12.87 -7.20
C GLU A 346 15.38 12.34 -6.02
N VAL A 347 14.08 12.60 -6.04
CA VAL A 347 13.11 12.07 -5.07
C VAL A 347 12.02 11.35 -5.83
N LYS A 348 11.67 10.17 -5.34
CA LYS A 348 10.58 9.39 -5.89
C LYS A 348 9.35 9.49 -4.99
N ILE A 349 8.22 9.76 -5.59
CA ILE A 349 6.94 9.63 -4.92
C ILE A 349 6.55 8.15 -4.99
N TYR A 350 6.30 7.57 -3.83
CA TYR A 350 5.84 6.19 -3.74
C TYR A 350 4.32 6.14 -3.75
N PRO A 351 3.72 5.21 -4.52
CA PRO A 351 2.28 5.03 -4.54
C PRO A 351 1.76 4.60 -3.15
N LYS A 352 0.54 5.01 -2.82
CA LYS A 352 -0.16 4.62 -1.59
C LYS A 352 -1.37 3.78 -1.99
N PHE A 353 -1.26 2.48 -1.86
CA PHE A 353 -2.34 1.56 -2.21
C PHE A 353 -3.39 1.48 -1.09
N LEU A 354 -4.64 1.30 -1.50
CA LEU A 354 -5.73 0.92 -0.63
C LEU A 354 -5.85 -0.61 -0.68
N TYR A 355 -5.56 -1.27 0.41
CA TYR A 355 -5.67 -2.74 0.48
C TYR A 355 -7.12 -3.17 0.35
N TYR A 356 -7.54 -3.50 -0.87
CA TYR A 356 -8.91 -3.91 -1.14
C TYR A 356 -9.02 -5.42 -1.35
N CYS A 357 -9.94 -6.00 -0.60
CA CYS A 357 -10.29 -7.40 -0.72
C CYS A 357 -11.09 -7.64 -2.02
N PHE A 358 -10.52 -8.35 -2.99
CA PHE A 358 -11.24 -8.73 -4.20
C PHE A 358 -11.87 -10.13 -4.15
N LEU A 359 -11.98 -10.71 -2.93
CA LEU A 359 -12.73 -11.96 -2.74
C LEU A 359 -14.20 -11.79 -3.16
N ILE A 360 -14.67 -12.75 -3.94
CA ILE A 360 -16.08 -12.83 -4.29
C ILE A 360 -16.87 -13.23 -3.03
N ASP A 361 -18.00 -12.56 -2.81
CA ASP A 361 -18.92 -12.78 -1.70
C ASP A 361 -18.30 -12.57 -0.29
N CYS A 362 -17.31 -11.70 -0.17
CA CYS A 362 -16.79 -11.28 1.13
C CYS A 362 -17.88 -10.50 1.89
N PRO A 363 -18.33 -10.95 3.08
CA PRO A 363 -19.42 -10.31 3.79
C PRO A 363 -19.07 -8.90 4.30
N ARG A 364 -17.78 -8.62 4.58
CA ARG A 364 -17.30 -7.30 4.97
C ARG A 364 -17.53 -6.25 3.88
N HIS A 365 -17.32 -6.64 2.61
CA HIS A 365 -17.28 -5.74 1.45
C HIS A 365 -18.48 -5.92 0.51
N GLN A 366 -19.51 -6.63 0.95
CA GLN A 366 -20.72 -6.77 0.18
C GLN A 366 -21.48 -5.45 0.18
N LYS A 367 -21.85 -4.94 -1.02
CA LYS A 367 -22.77 -3.81 -1.14
C LYS A 367 -24.14 -4.24 -0.64
N LEU A 368 -24.70 -3.47 0.27
CA LEU A 368 -26.05 -3.63 0.79
C LEU A 368 -26.88 -2.47 0.22
N ASP A 369 -27.96 -2.83 -0.50
CA ASP A 369 -28.92 -1.83 -1.01
C ASP A 369 -29.74 -1.22 0.13
#